data_dd9548ed98f00134d94732bcb4ed5891
#
_entry.id   dd9548ed98f00134d94732bcb4ed5891
#
_cell.length_a   1.000
_cell.length_b   1.000
_cell.length_c   1.000
_cell.angle_alpha   90.00
_cell.angle_beta   90.00
_cell.angle_gamma   90.00
#
_symmetry.space_group_name_H-M   'P 1'
#
loop_
_entity.id
_entity.type
_entity.pdbx_description
1 polymer ?
#
loop_
_entity_poly.entity_id
_entity_poly.type
_entity_poly.pdbx_seq_one_letter_code
_entity_poly.pdbx_strand_id
1 'polypeptide(L)'
;FVNDMLPYLTACPVIGEIGMDSVWCDVPLDRQEEVFRAQLAIACQMKKPVILHTKGEEDRIASILPEYPNTYLIHWYSCEEYLDQYLALGCYFSIGPDVLWNPPVRTLAVRVPQNRILIETDGMGAVKWAYEAPEAPKNSQLADARENTKNVEDALTHTLLETAAIRQTKP
;
A
#
# COMPACT_ATOMS: atom_id res chain seq x y z
N PHE A 1 15.55 17.48 -11.73
CA PHE A 1 15.17 16.09 -11.51
C PHE A 1 13.66 15.94 -11.32
N VAL A 2 13.04 16.46 -10.25
CA VAL A 2 11.57 16.38 -10.09
C VAL A 2 10.85 17.18 -11.19
N ASN A 3 11.41 18.30 -11.64
CA ASN A 3 10.85 19.09 -12.73
C ASN A 3 10.81 18.35 -14.07
N ASP A 4 11.70 17.40 -14.30
CA ASP A 4 11.71 16.59 -15.52
C ASP A 4 10.51 15.62 -15.56
N MET A 5 9.91 15.33 -14.38
CA MET A 5 8.72 14.50 -14.24
C MET A 5 7.41 15.28 -14.47
N LEU A 6 7.43 16.61 -14.47
CA LEU A 6 6.21 17.42 -14.56
C LEU A 6 5.28 17.08 -15.74
N PRO A 7 5.77 16.82 -16.97
CA PRO A 7 4.89 16.44 -18.06
C PRO A 7 4.11 15.16 -17.78
N TYR A 8 4.77 14.17 -17.16
CA TYR A 8 4.15 12.87 -16.80
C TYR A 8 3.18 13.04 -15.64
N LEU A 9 3.58 13.72 -14.57
CA LEU A 9 2.73 14.04 -13.42
C LEU A 9 1.48 14.83 -13.85
N THR A 10 1.61 15.68 -14.85
CA THR A 10 0.46 16.43 -15.40
C THR A 10 -0.50 15.52 -16.16
N ALA A 11 0.02 14.56 -16.92
CA ALA A 11 -0.79 13.65 -17.73
C ALA A 11 -1.56 12.60 -16.90
N CYS A 12 -1.00 12.17 -15.76
CA CYS A 12 -1.61 11.14 -14.91
C CYS A 12 -2.70 11.72 -14.00
N PRO A 13 -3.83 11.01 -13.78
CA PRO A 13 -4.89 11.45 -12.85
C PRO A 13 -4.49 11.30 -11.38
N VAL A 14 -3.55 10.42 -11.07
CA VAL A 14 -3.03 10.09 -9.74
C VAL A 14 -1.51 10.18 -9.78
N ILE A 15 -0.88 10.63 -8.71
CA ILE A 15 0.59 10.64 -8.58
C ILE A 15 1.01 9.46 -7.69
N GLY A 16 1.87 8.61 -8.19
CA GLY A 16 2.38 7.45 -7.43
C GLY A 16 3.12 6.44 -8.33
N GLU A 17 3.83 5.52 -7.74
CA GLU A 17 4.05 5.54 -6.30
C GLU A 17 5.15 6.53 -5.94
N ILE A 18 4.95 7.24 -4.82
CA ILE A 18 5.97 8.10 -4.22
C ILE A 18 6.07 7.80 -2.72
N GLY A 19 7.21 8.02 -2.11
CA GLY A 19 7.38 7.72 -0.70
C GLY A 19 8.82 7.55 -0.29
N MET A 20 9.03 6.77 0.77
CA MET A 20 10.35 6.46 1.32
C MET A 20 10.43 4.99 1.69
N ASP A 21 11.63 4.41 1.55
CA ASP A 21 11.92 3.01 1.80
C ASP A 21 13.31 2.85 2.41
N SER A 22 13.37 2.33 3.64
CA SER A 22 14.63 2.00 4.32
C SER A 22 14.95 0.50 4.31
N VAL A 23 14.09 -0.32 3.68
CA VAL A 23 14.23 -1.78 3.68
C VAL A 23 14.83 -2.31 2.38
N TRP A 24 14.37 -1.80 1.23
CA TRP A 24 14.76 -2.30 -0.09
C TRP A 24 15.51 -1.27 -0.93
N CYS A 25 15.68 -0.04 -0.43
CA CYS A 25 16.30 1.07 -1.14
C CYS A 25 17.57 1.54 -0.42
N ASP A 26 18.70 1.59 -1.14
CA ASP A 26 20.00 2.05 -0.61
C ASP A 26 20.20 3.57 -0.76
N VAL A 27 19.25 4.31 -1.32
CA VAL A 27 19.32 5.77 -1.42
C VAL A 27 19.21 6.37 -0.01
N PRO A 28 20.12 7.28 0.39
CA PRO A 28 20.04 7.92 1.70
C PRO A 28 18.68 8.56 1.98
N LEU A 29 18.15 8.38 3.19
CA LEU A 29 16.80 8.80 3.58
C LEU A 29 16.57 10.31 3.48
N ASP A 30 17.60 11.13 3.72
CA ASP A 30 17.52 12.58 3.53
C ASP A 30 17.27 12.96 2.06
N ARG A 31 17.85 12.22 1.13
CA ARG A 31 17.61 12.41 -0.31
C ARG A 31 16.22 11.89 -0.72
N GLN A 32 15.79 10.78 -0.17
CA GLN A 32 14.45 10.28 -0.41
C GLN A 32 13.41 11.28 0.10
N GLU A 33 13.57 11.84 1.31
CA GLU A 33 12.65 12.83 1.86
C GLU A 33 12.64 14.12 1.04
N GLU A 34 13.78 14.63 0.62
CA GLU A 34 13.85 15.83 -0.25
C GLU A 34 12.99 15.64 -1.50
N VAL A 35 13.15 14.51 -2.18
CA VAL A 35 12.39 14.19 -3.41
C VAL A 35 10.91 13.97 -3.08
N PHE A 36 10.60 13.24 -2.03
CA PHE A 36 9.24 12.95 -1.59
C PHE A 36 8.46 14.24 -1.27
N ARG A 37 9.04 15.16 -0.49
CA ARG A 37 8.42 16.45 -0.18
C ARG A 37 8.18 17.31 -1.43
N ALA A 38 9.12 17.32 -2.38
CA ALA A 38 8.93 18.01 -3.64
C ALA A 38 7.78 17.42 -4.47
N GLN A 39 7.64 16.09 -4.52
CA GLN A 39 6.55 15.41 -5.20
C GLN A 39 5.20 15.66 -4.52
N LEU A 40 5.14 15.66 -3.19
CA LEU A 40 3.93 16.00 -2.43
C LEU A 40 3.48 17.44 -2.71
N ALA A 41 4.40 18.40 -2.72
CA ALA A 41 4.09 19.80 -3.04
C ALA A 41 3.46 19.94 -4.43
N ILE A 42 4.00 19.22 -5.43
CA ILE A 42 3.44 19.19 -6.80
C ILE A 42 2.05 18.56 -6.80
N ALA A 43 1.87 17.43 -6.11
CA ALA A 43 0.59 16.76 -6.02
C ALA A 43 -0.50 17.65 -5.41
N CYS A 44 -0.17 18.36 -4.33
CA CYS A 44 -1.06 19.35 -3.70
C CYS A 44 -1.41 20.49 -4.65
N GLN A 45 -0.42 21.06 -5.33
CA GLN A 45 -0.62 22.13 -6.30
C GLN A 45 -1.54 21.70 -7.44
N MET A 46 -1.37 20.48 -7.92
CA MET A 46 -2.19 19.90 -8.99
C MET A 46 -3.53 19.34 -8.50
N LYS A 47 -3.76 19.30 -7.19
CA LYS A 47 -4.95 18.68 -6.56
C LYS A 47 -5.16 17.23 -7.00
N LYS A 48 -4.08 16.46 -7.12
CA LYS A 48 -4.11 15.06 -7.52
C LYS A 48 -3.92 14.14 -6.33
N PRO A 49 -4.74 13.09 -6.19
CA PRO A 49 -4.51 12.08 -5.16
C PRO A 49 -3.16 11.39 -5.33
N VAL A 50 -2.66 10.82 -4.24
CA VAL A 50 -1.32 10.25 -4.17
C VAL A 50 -1.38 8.80 -3.70
N ILE A 51 -0.62 7.91 -4.37
CA ILE A 51 -0.33 6.56 -3.91
C ILE A 51 1.03 6.59 -3.21
N LEU A 52 1.06 6.14 -1.95
CA LEU A 52 2.22 6.19 -1.08
C LEU A 52 2.85 4.82 -0.85
N HIS A 53 4.17 4.76 -1.04
CA HIS A 53 5.03 3.68 -0.58
C HIS A 53 5.67 4.07 0.76
N THR A 54 5.55 3.22 1.81
CA THR A 54 5.90 3.63 3.18
C THR A 54 6.88 2.69 3.88
N LYS A 55 7.53 1.80 3.18
CA LYS A 55 8.25 0.65 3.73
C LYS A 55 9.42 1.03 4.65
N GLY A 56 9.25 0.75 5.95
CA GLY A 56 10.25 1.05 6.99
C GLY A 56 10.28 2.53 7.43
N GLU A 57 9.50 3.40 6.79
CA GLU A 57 9.47 4.84 7.06
C GLU A 57 8.04 5.33 7.38
N GLU A 58 7.20 4.43 7.89
CA GLU A 58 5.79 4.69 8.15
C GLU A 58 5.57 5.87 9.11
N ASP A 59 6.33 5.95 10.22
CA ASP A 59 6.25 7.07 11.18
C ASP A 59 6.66 8.40 10.55
N ARG A 60 7.78 8.39 9.86
CA ARG A 60 8.33 9.59 9.24
C ARG A 60 7.41 10.14 8.17
N ILE A 61 6.87 9.29 7.30
CA ILE A 61 5.90 9.67 6.28
C ILE A 61 4.62 10.21 6.93
N ALA A 62 4.05 9.51 7.94
CA ALA A 62 2.85 9.96 8.62
C ALA A 62 3.03 11.35 9.26
N SER A 63 4.23 11.68 9.75
CA SER A 63 4.56 13.00 10.31
C SER A 63 4.67 14.11 9.25
N ILE A 64 5.02 13.77 8.01
CA ILE A 64 5.16 14.71 6.89
C ILE A 64 3.81 15.07 6.26
N LEU A 65 2.89 14.10 6.13
CA LEU A 65 1.64 14.27 5.38
C LEU A 65 0.78 15.46 5.83
N PRO A 66 0.70 15.85 7.12
CA PRO A 66 -0.07 17.03 7.55
C PRO A 66 0.37 18.34 6.91
N GLU A 67 1.62 18.45 6.47
CA GLU A 67 2.13 19.64 5.77
C GLU A 67 1.61 19.75 4.33
N TYR A 68 1.07 18.64 3.77
CA TYR A 68 0.63 18.51 2.39
C TYR A 68 -0.80 17.94 2.32
N PRO A 69 -1.84 18.70 2.73
CA PRO A 69 -3.22 18.20 2.75
C PRO A 69 -3.67 17.67 1.37
N ASN A 70 -4.01 16.40 1.29
CA ASN A 70 -4.39 15.73 0.04
C ASN A 70 -5.21 14.45 0.32
N THR A 71 -5.60 13.73 -0.74
CA THR A 71 -6.14 12.36 -0.65
C THR A 71 -5.00 11.36 -0.85
N TYR A 72 -4.82 10.47 0.10
CA TYR A 72 -3.74 9.49 0.13
C TYR A 72 -4.28 8.07 0.09
N LEU A 73 -3.68 7.22 -0.74
CA LEU A 73 -3.78 5.78 -0.70
C LEU A 73 -2.43 5.21 -0.22
N ILE A 74 -2.45 4.51 0.90
CA ILE A 74 -1.26 3.80 1.38
C ILE A 74 -1.25 2.43 0.70
N HIS A 75 -0.26 2.24 -0.17
CA HIS A 75 -0.08 1.01 -0.94
C HIS A 75 0.45 -0.10 -0.03
N TRP A 76 -0.19 -1.26 -0.10
CA TRP A 76 0.20 -2.50 0.58
C TRP A 76 0.71 -2.31 2.02
N TYR A 77 -0.07 -1.60 2.83
CA TYR A 77 0.34 -1.29 4.20
C TYR A 77 0.45 -2.55 5.06
N SER A 78 1.63 -2.77 5.66
CA SER A 78 1.94 -3.96 6.45
C SER A 78 2.62 -3.65 7.79
N CYS A 79 2.42 -2.44 8.34
CA CYS A 79 2.93 -2.03 9.64
C CYS A 79 1.81 -1.96 10.68
N GLU A 80 2.04 -2.45 11.90
CA GLU A 80 1.04 -2.40 12.98
C GLU A 80 1.07 -1.07 13.75
N GLU A 81 2.24 -0.48 13.93
CA GLU A 81 2.47 0.54 14.94
C GLU A 81 1.87 1.91 14.58
N TYR A 82 1.89 2.33 13.33
CA TYR A 82 1.53 3.70 12.91
C TYR A 82 0.17 3.82 12.23
N LEU A 83 -0.61 2.74 12.19
CA LEU A 83 -1.91 2.70 11.51
C LEU A 83 -2.87 3.81 11.98
N ASP A 84 -2.87 4.12 13.27
CA ASP A 84 -3.77 5.15 13.85
C ASP A 84 -3.50 6.54 13.29
N GLN A 85 -2.24 6.87 13.03
CA GLN A 85 -1.87 8.15 12.44
C GLN A 85 -2.46 8.31 11.04
N TYR A 86 -2.33 7.29 10.19
CA TYR A 86 -2.90 7.29 8.84
C TYR A 86 -4.43 7.26 8.82
N LEU A 87 -5.05 6.54 9.77
CA LEU A 87 -6.51 6.55 9.92
C LEU A 87 -7.02 7.94 10.32
N ALA A 88 -6.32 8.64 11.23
CA ALA A 88 -6.66 10.00 11.64
C ALA A 88 -6.51 11.01 10.48
N LEU A 89 -5.54 10.80 9.57
CA LEU A 89 -5.36 11.58 8.35
C LEU A 89 -6.42 11.28 7.28
N GLY A 90 -7.26 10.27 7.49
CA GLY A 90 -8.31 9.91 6.55
C GLY A 90 -7.82 9.14 5.32
N CYS A 91 -6.66 8.51 5.39
CA CYS A 91 -6.07 7.76 4.29
C CYS A 91 -6.94 6.58 3.84
N TYR A 92 -6.83 6.25 2.56
CA TYR A 92 -7.24 4.98 1.97
C TYR A 92 -6.10 3.97 2.08
N PHE A 93 -6.42 2.68 1.98
CA PHE A 93 -5.43 1.62 2.06
C PHE A 93 -5.73 0.56 1.02
N SER A 94 -4.69 0.00 0.42
CA SER A 94 -4.83 -1.21 -0.37
C SER A 94 -4.32 -2.43 0.40
N ILE A 95 -5.02 -3.53 0.20
CA ILE A 95 -4.77 -4.83 0.84
C ILE A 95 -4.23 -5.77 -0.23
N GLY A 96 -3.04 -6.29 0.02
CA GLY A 96 -2.36 -7.25 -0.83
C GLY A 96 -2.70 -8.72 -0.52
N PRO A 97 -2.19 -9.66 -1.34
CA PRO A 97 -2.46 -11.09 -1.20
C PRO A 97 -1.97 -11.72 0.10
N ASP A 98 -1.06 -11.09 0.80
CA ASP A 98 -0.55 -11.54 2.10
C ASP A 98 -1.58 -11.39 3.24
N VAL A 99 -2.75 -10.80 3.00
CA VAL A 99 -3.89 -10.83 3.93
C VAL A 99 -4.31 -12.25 4.31
N LEU A 100 -3.96 -13.25 3.48
CA LEU A 100 -4.22 -14.66 3.80
C LEU A 100 -3.49 -15.10 5.07
N TRP A 101 -2.39 -14.44 5.46
CA TRP A 101 -1.59 -14.89 6.60
C TRP A 101 -0.92 -13.78 7.42
N ASN A 102 -0.66 -12.61 6.86
CA ASN A 102 0.14 -11.55 7.50
C ASN A 102 -0.68 -10.81 8.58
N PRO A 103 -0.33 -10.91 9.88
CA PRO A 103 -1.13 -10.34 10.96
C PRO A 103 -1.34 -8.81 10.85
N PRO A 104 -0.33 -7.96 10.54
CA PRO A 104 -0.54 -6.54 10.31
C PRO A 104 -1.59 -6.24 9.24
N VAL A 105 -1.54 -6.95 8.10
CA VAL A 105 -2.50 -6.77 6.99
C VAL A 105 -3.90 -7.24 7.39
N ARG A 106 -4.01 -8.32 8.17
CA ARG A 106 -5.28 -8.78 8.74
C ARG A 106 -5.86 -7.78 9.73
N THR A 107 -5.02 -7.18 10.57
CA THR A 107 -5.41 -6.08 11.48
C THR A 107 -5.90 -4.86 10.70
N LEU A 108 -5.19 -4.48 9.64
CA LEU A 108 -5.61 -3.44 8.70
C LEU A 108 -7.01 -3.73 8.13
N ALA A 109 -7.22 -4.96 7.64
CA ALA A 109 -8.51 -5.38 7.08
C ALA A 109 -9.68 -5.23 8.06
N VAL A 110 -9.46 -5.40 9.36
CA VAL A 110 -10.48 -5.19 10.41
C VAL A 110 -10.70 -3.71 10.71
N ARG A 111 -9.64 -2.93 10.83
CA ARG A 111 -9.67 -1.58 11.43
C ARG A 111 -10.04 -0.47 10.44
N VAL A 112 -9.66 -0.61 9.17
CA VAL A 112 -9.93 0.41 8.15
C VAL A 112 -11.43 0.46 7.82
N PRO A 113 -12.07 1.64 7.76
CA PRO A 113 -13.44 1.78 7.28
C PRO A 113 -13.63 1.16 5.88
N GLN A 114 -14.73 0.43 5.66
CA GLN A 114 -14.95 -0.30 4.41
C GLN A 114 -14.87 0.58 3.16
N ASN A 115 -15.33 1.82 3.23
CA ASN A 115 -15.28 2.77 2.14
C ASN A 115 -13.88 3.38 1.88
N ARG A 116 -12.85 2.91 2.60
CA ARG A 116 -11.45 3.32 2.43
C ARG A 116 -10.51 2.14 2.15
N ILE A 117 -11.05 0.98 1.84
CA ILE A 117 -10.28 -0.22 1.47
C ILE A 117 -10.35 -0.43 -0.04
N LEU A 118 -9.19 -0.71 -0.62
CA LEU A 118 -9.00 -1.22 -1.96
C LEU A 118 -8.32 -2.57 -1.90
N ILE A 119 -8.39 -3.35 -2.97
CA ILE A 119 -7.71 -4.64 -3.11
C ILE A 119 -6.68 -4.51 -4.23
N GLU A 120 -5.51 -5.08 -4.03
CA GLU A 120 -4.43 -5.01 -5.01
C GLU A 120 -3.61 -6.30 -5.12
N THR A 121 -2.68 -6.33 -6.08
CA THR A 121 -1.75 -7.46 -6.26
C THR A 121 -0.30 -7.04 -6.42
N ASP A 122 -0.06 -5.82 -6.85
CA ASP A 122 1.25 -5.34 -7.30
C ASP A 122 1.90 -6.26 -8.37
N GLY A 123 1.04 -6.92 -9.14
CA GLY A 123 1.42 -7.86 -10.19
C GLY A 123 1.78 -9.26 -9.71
N MET A 124 1.85 -10.21 -10.66
CA MET A 124 2.04 -11.63 -10.34
C MET A 124 3.36 -11.96 -9.66
N GLY A 125 4.40 -11.14 -9.83
CA GLY A 125 5.66 -11.28 -9.10
C GLY A 125 5.49 -11.10 -7.59
N ALA A 126 4.75 -10.07 -7.20
CA ALA A 126 4.46 -9.77 -5.81
C ALA A 126 3.47 -10.77 -5.19
N VAL A 127 2.49 -11.24 -5.97
CA VAL A 127 1.59 -12.36 -5.57
C VAL A 127 2.40 -13.60 -5.22
N LYS A 128 3.33 -13.98 -6.10
CA LYS A 128 4.21 -15.13 -5.87
C LYS A 128 5.04 -14.92 -4.60
N TRP A 129 5.64 -13.75 -4.45
CA TRP A 129 6.39 -13.40 -3.24
C TRP A 129 5.52 -13.53 -1.99
N ALA A 130 4.31 -12.97 -1.98
CA ALA A 130 3.40 -13.05 -0.83
C ALA A 130 3.05 -14.48 -0.45
N TYR A 131 2.89 -15.38 -1.43
CA TYR A 131 2.53 -16.78 -1.17
C TYR A 131 3.74 -17.67 -0.83
N GLU A 132 4.96 -17.25 -1.17
CA GLU A 132 6.20 -18.01 -0.97
C GLU A 132 7.13 -17.39 0.08
N ALA A 133 6.70 -16.29 0.74
CA ALA A 133 7.49 -15.61 1.76
C ALA A 133 7.94 -16.61 2.85
N PRO A 134 9.16 -16.50 3.38
CA PRO A 134 9.65 -17.39 4.43
C PRO A 134 8.75 -17.42 5.68
N GLU A 135 8.10 -16.31 5.98
CA GLU A 135 7.18 -16.11 7.10
C GLU A 135 5.79 -16.69 6.84
N ALA A 136 5.47 -16.96 5.56
CA ALA A 136 4.16 -17.48 5.19
C ALA A 136 3.93 -18.90 5.73
N PRO A 137 2.78 -19.17 6.36
CA PRO A 137 2.51 -20.47 6.98
C PRO A 137 2.40 -21.57 5.92
N LYS A 138 2.91 -22.75 6.24
CA LYS A 138 2.79 -23.94 5.39
C LYS A 138 1.46 -24.66 5.71
N ASN A 139 0.33 -24.03 5.40
CA ASN A 139 -1.02 -24.58 5.63
C ASN A 139 -1.77 -24.86 4.32
N SER A 140 -2.89 -25.56 4.40
CA SER A 140 -3.71 -25.93 3.24
C SER A 140 -4.28 -24.70 2.53
N GLN A 141 -4.73 -23.68 3.25
CA GLN A 141 -5.30 -22.46 2.67
C GLN A 141 -4.33 -21.77 1.71
N LEU A 142 -3.08 -21.59 2.14
CA LEU A 142 -2.07 -20.96 1.30
C LEU A 142 -1.60 -21.87 0.16
N ALA A 143 -1.58 -23.19 0.39
CA ALA A 143 -1.31 -24.16 -0.65
C ALA A 143 -2.39 -24.14 -1.73
N ASP A 144 -3.66 -24.11 -1.34
CA ASP A 144 -4.80 -23.99 -2.26
C ASP A 144 -4.75 -22.66 -3.04
N ALA A 145 -4.42 -21.56 -2.38
CA ALA A 145 -4.25 -20.27 -3.04
C ALA A 145 -3.15 -20.31 -4.11
N ARG A 146 -1.98 -20.89 -3.79
CA ARG A 146 -0.86 -21.07 -4.75
C ARG A 146 -1.27 -21.89 -5.96
N GLU A 147 -1.99 -22.99 -5.73
CA GLU A 147 -2.42 -23.90 -6.79
C GLU A 147 -3.46 -23.26 -7.70
N ASN A 148 -4.38 -22.46 -7.15
CA ASN A 148 -5.53 -21.92 -7.85
C ASN A 148 -5.34 -20.49 -8.40
N THR A 149 -4.25 -19.78 -8.05
CA THR A 149 -3.95 -18.46 -8.59
C THR A 149 -3.14 -18.55 -9.87
N LYS A 150 -3.77 -18.32 -11.02
CA LYS A 150 -3.14 -18.39 -12.35
C LYS A 150 -2.88 -17.01 -12.98
N ASN A 151 -3.58 -16.00 -12.50
CA ASN A 151 -3.56 -14.64 -13.04
C ASN A 151 -3.91 -13.62 -11.96
N VAL A 152 -3.85 -12.33 -12.31
CA VAL A 152 -4.16 -11.21 -11.41
C VAL A 152 -5.60 -11.28 -10.89
N GLU A 153 -6.56 -11.69 -11.71
CA GLU A 153 -7.98 -11.77 -11.33
C GLU A 153 -8.21 -12.81 -10.24
N ASP A 154 -7.56 -13.98 -10.35
CA ASP A 154 -7.60 -15.01 -9.30
C ASP A 154 -7.03 -14.48 -7.98
N ALA A 155 -5.88 -13.78 -8.03
CA ALA A 155 -5.24 -13.20 -6.85
C ALA A 155 -6.13 -12.13 -6.19
N LEU A 156 -6.72 -11.23 -6.97
CA LEU A 156 -7.68 -10.23 -6.47
C LEU A 156 -8.89 -10.90 -5.83
N THR A 157 -9.40 -11.97 -6.45
CA THR A 157 -10.54 -12.74 -5.92
C THR A 157 -10.21 -13.36 -4.56
N HIS A 158 -9.07 -14.01 -4.42
CA HIS A 158 -8.64 -14.60 -3.14
C HIS A 158 -8.46 -13.53 -2.06
N THR A 159 -7.81 -12.41 -2.39
CA THR A 159 -7.61 -11.28 -1.48
C THR A 159 -8.95 -10.68 -1.03
N LEU A 160 -9.90 -10.50 -1.97
CA LEU A 160 -11.24 -9.98 -1.68
C LEU A 160 -12.04 -10.93 -0.77
N LEU A 161 -12.06 -12.22 -1.09
CA LEU A 161 -12.80 -13.23 -0.31
C LEU A 161 -12.25 -13.32 1.11
N GLU A 162 -10.92 -13.34 1.29
CA GLU A 162 -10.32 -13.38 2.62
C GLU A 162 -10.59 -12.08 3.40
N THR A 163 -10.47 -10.93 2.76
CA THR A 163 -10.79 -9.64 3.37
C THR A 163 -12.25 -9.59 3.84
N ALA A 164 -13.19 -10.05 3.01
CA ALA A 164 -14.60 -10.11 3.35
C ALA A 164 -14.88 -11.10 4.51
N ALA A 165 -14.21 -12.25 4.52
CA ALA A 165 -14.31 -13.23 5.60
C ALA A 165 -13.82 -12.68 6.93
N ILE A 166 -12.65 -12.00 6.94
CA ILE A 166 -12.11 -11.33 8.13
C ILE A 166 -13.08 -10.29 8.67
N ARG A 167 -13.71 -9.52 7.80
CA ARG A 167 -14.67 -8.46 8.15
C ARG A 167 -16.07 -8.97 8.45
N GLN A 168 -16.35 -10.24 8.20
CA GLN A 168 -17.70 -10.83 8.28
C GLN A 168 -18.72 -10.08 7.39
N THR A 169 -18.29 -9.66 6.21
CA THR A 169 -19.08 -8.93 5.22
C THR A 169 -19.26 -9.75 3.95
N LYS A 170 -20.15 -9.32 3.07
CA LYS A 170 -20.20 -9.89 1.71
C LYS A 170 -19.03 -9.34 0.88
N PRO A 171 -18.44 -10.17 0.00
CA PRO A 171 -17.37 -9.76 -0.91
C PRO A 171 -17.79 -8.64 -1.87
#